data_014065cbacdc0c6da5911f51aaf7481e
#
_entry.id   014065cbacdc0c6da5911f51aaf7481e
#
_cell.length_a   1.000
_cell.length_b   1.000
_cell.length_c   1.000
_cell.angle_alpha   90.00
_cell.angle_beta   90.00
_cell.angle_gamma   90.00
#
_symmetry.space_group_name_H-M   'P 1'
#
loop_
_entity.id
_entity.type
_entity.pdbx_description
1 polymer ?
#
loop_
_entity_poly.entity_id
_entity_poly.type
_entity_poly.pdbx_seq_one_letter_code
_entity_poly.pdbx_strand_id
1 'polypeptide(L)'
;VTATRSDDAANPDDRERGLPAAALRLARDAAAAIVAGRAADADRLLGDALRLAPAHAELQRLRGVALNQLGRNADAVALLRGVAAQRPLDGLVIANLGSALAKGGDLDAAEQAFRRASELEPGLLDPWLNLARVLMLRGDVAAACVAYDAAVEVAPHRTATRILRADALKTLGRLDEAEAELRALLDDETAAPSAWIGLFNLKAIRPGGSDDAALARVVASGRGTPAQRIALGFARANLLEAEQRHAEAFAAFADANAARRREIRWSASAVSALIDAILAAFSAPPPLHDDDAGGGDLVFLVGMPRSGSTLVEQILAAHPDVVGGGETNLVAQVLQEESVRRGVRFPQWVGDADAREWRRLGDDYLSRIAPMRRAGALFTDKTLPNWQVLGAILRMFPGARIVHCVRDPLETCWSCWKHNFGEAQFFAYDFAELAAFHRDSLRAMAHWRTQAPASIHALVHEALLDAPEAGVRALLAHCGLAFDPACLRFHEVERNVHTASAAQVRRPLRRDTAVTAGYGALLDPLRLLLRD
;
A
#
# COMPACT_ATOMS: atom_id res chain seq x y z
N VAL A 1 -14.93 40.94 -23.99
CA VAL A 1 -13.71 41.52 -23.40
C VAL A 1 -12.59 40.54 -23.74
N THR A 2 -11.77 40.92 -24.71
CA THR A 2 -10.60 40.15 -25.22
C THR A 2 -9.55 40.04 -24.11
N ALA A 3 -9.36 38.85 -23.57
CA ALA A 3 -8.25 38.57 -22.69
C ALA A 3 -6.97 38.50 -23.56
N THR A 4 -6.10 39.49 -23.35
CA THR A 4 -4.73 39.50 -23.84
C THR A 4 -4.01 38.29 -23.27
N ARG A 5 -3.56 37.36 -24.14
CA ARG A 5 -2.57 36.35 -23.77
C ARG A 5 -1.35 37.07 -23.21
N SER A 6 -0.99 36.77 -21.96
CA SER A 6 0.31 37.17 -21.43
C SER A 6 1.40 36.34 -22.15
N ASP A 7 2.19 36.97 -23.00
CA ASP A 7 3.31 36.40 -23.74
C ASP A 7 4.54 36.03 -22.86
N ASP A 8 4.36 35.85 -21.56
CA ASP A 8 5.44 35.55 -20.60
C ASP A 8 5.58 34.07 -20.18
N ALA A 9 4.95 33.12 -20.88
CA ALA A 9 5.32 31.71 -20.76
C ALA A 9 6.71 31.53 -21.40
N ALA A 10 7.74 31.37 -20.56
CA ALA A 10 9.13 31.27 -21.01
C ALA A 10 9.30 30.14 -22.04
N ASN A 11 9.48 30.52 -23.29
CA ASN A 11 9.83 29.61 -24.40
C ASN A 11 11.07 28.78 -23.99
N PRO A 12 11.17 27.47 -24.30
CA PRO A 12 12.38 26.68 -24.08
C PRO A 12 13.67 27.36 -24.51
N ASP A 13 13.66 28.08 -25.64
CA ASP A 13 14.79 28.84 -26.14
C ASP A 13 15.16 30.03 -25.23
N ASP A 14 14.23 30.63 -24.52
CA ASP A 14 14.52 31.72 -23.57
C ASP A 14 15.14 31.19 -22.26
N ARG A 15 14.92 29.94 -21.89
CA ARG A 15 15.52 29.34 -20.70
C ARG A 15 17.02 29.04 -20.89
N GLU A 16 17.47 28.76 -22.12
CA GLU A 16 18.87 28.53 -22.48
C GLU A 16 19.63 29.81 -22.80
N ARG A 17 18.97 30.98 -22.82
CA ARG A 17 19.53 32.28 -23.22
C ARG A 17 20.69 32.69 -22.31
N GLY A 18 21.80 33.06 -22.91
CA GLY A 18 22.99 33.48 -22.18
C GLY A 18 23.96 32.37 -21.78
N LEU A 19 23.65 31.11 -22.09
CA LEU A 19 24.57 29.99 -21.84
C LEU A 19 25.75 30.01 -22.86
N PRO A 20 27.00 29.87 -22.38
CA PRO A 20 28.12 29.56 -23.27
C PRO A 20 27.85 28.25 -24.03
N ALA A 21 28.32 28.18 -25.29
CA ALA A 21 28.06 27.02 -26.16
C ALA A 21 28.47 25.66 -25.54
N ALA A 22 29.53 25.65 -24.72
CA ALA A 22 29.96 24.45 -24.00
C ALA A 22 28.96 24.07 -22.87
N ALA A 23 28.47 25.04 -22.10
CA ALA A 23 27.50 24.83 -21.07
C ALA A 23 26.13 24.37 -21.63
N LEU A 24 25.74 24.94 -22.78
CA LEU A 24 24.53 24.57 -23.50
C LEU A 24 24.54 23.09 -23.94
N ARG A 25 25.68 22.64 -24.51
CA ARG A 25 25.81 21.20 -24.86
C ARG A 25 25.68 20.31 -23.65
N LEU A 26 26.39 20.62 -22.55
CA LEU A 26 26.31 19.86 -21.31
C LEU A 26 24.89 19.86 -20.74
N ALA A 27 24.14 20.98 -20.80
CA ALA A 27 22.76 21.07 -20.35
C ALA A 27 21.83 20.16 -21.16
N ARG A 28 21.96 20.12 -22.47
CA ARG A 28 21.17 19.27 -23.36
C ARG A 28 21.49 17.78 -23.15
N ASP A 29 22.77 17.43 -23.02
CA ASP A 29 23.16 16.04 -22.68
C ASP A 29 22.64 15.63 -21.32
N ALA A 30 22.65 16.53 -20.35
CA ALA A 30 22.07 16.27 -19.00
C ALA A 30 20.54 16.12 -19.05
N ALA A 31 19.83 16.94 -19.82
CA ALA A 31 18.39 16.81 -20.00
C ALA A 31 18.04 15.45 -20.65
N ALA A 32 18.80 15.02 -21.65
CA ALA A 32 18.66 13.70 -22.25
C ALA A 32 18.94 12.57 -21.23
N ALA A 33 19.94 12.75 -20.36
CA ALA A 33 20.26 11.80 -19.30
C ALA A 33 19.14 11.73 -18.25
N ILE A 34 18.52 12.87 -17.87
CA ILE A 34 17.34 12.93 -16.98
C ILE A 34 16.18 12.11 -17.56
N VAL A 35 15.85 12.33 -18.83
CA VAL A 35 14.77 11.59 -19.52
C VAL A 35 15.08 10.09 -19.60
N ALA A 36 16.35 9.73 -19.79
CA ALA A 36 16.80 8.33 -19.81
C ALA A 36 16.94 7.69 -18.41
N GLY A 37 16.60 8.39 -17.32
CA GLY A 37 16.72 7.90 -15.95
C GLY A 37 18.18 7.80 -15.43
N ARG A 38 19.15 8.38 -16.14
CA ARG A 38 20.58 8.39 -15.77
C ARG A 38 20.94 9.62 -14.94
N ALA A 39 20.27 9.73 -13.77
CA ALA A 39 20.33 10.91 -12.93
C ALA A 39 21.75 11.24 -12.40
N ALA A 40 22.59 10.23 -12.16
CA ALA A 40 23.98 10.45 -11.74
C ALA A 40 24.83 11.09 -12.84
N ASP A 41 24.65 10.67 -14.11
CA ASP A 41 25.30 11.30 -15.25
C ASP A 41 24.84 12.75 -15.42
N ALA A 42 23.53 12.98 -15.24
CA ALA A 42 22.95 14.31 -15.33
C ALA A 42 23.52 15.25 -14.25
N ASP A 43 23.59 14.84 -12.97
CA ASP A 43 24.17 15.66 -11.89
C ASP A 43 25.62 16.02 -12.16
N ARG A 44 26.44 15.07 -12.69
CA ARG A 44 27.82 15.31 -13.07
C ARG A 44 27.92 16.33 -14.21
N LEU A 45 27.19 16.13 -15.33
CA LEU A 45 27.17 17.02 -16.47
C LEU A 45 26.75 18.45 -16.09
N LEU A 46 25.72 18.56 -15.23
CA LEU A 46 25.24 19.84 -14.72
C LEU A 46 26.23 20.51 -13.76
N GLY A 47 26.96 19.70 -12.97
CA GLY A 47 28.08 20.21 -12.19
C GLY A 47 29.15 20.86 -13.08
N ASP A 48 29.49 20.24 -14.22
CA ASP A 48 30.43 20.77 -15.19
C ASP A 48 29.89 22.03 -15.86
N ALA A 49 28.61 22.04 -16.27
CA ALA A 49 27.95 23.20 -16.87
C ALA A 49 27.87 24.39 -15.91
N LEU A 50 27.59 24.15 -14.63
CA LEU A 50 27.54 25.20 -13.61
C LEU A 50 28.89 25.80 -13.26
N ARG A 51 30.02 25.12 -13.54
CA ARG A 51 31.34 25.76 -13.46
C ARG A 51 31.54 26.81 -14.55
N LEU A 52 30.87 26.65 -15.69
CA LEU A 52 30.92 27.62 -16.82
C LEU A 52 29.91 28.77 -16.67
N ALA A 53 28.78 28.50 -16.00
CA ALA A 53 27.69 29.46 -15.77
C ALA A 53 27.03 29.23 -14.38
N PRO A 54 27.68 29.62 -13.27
CA PRO A 54 27.27 29.22 -11.91
C PRO A 54 25.88 29.73 -11.50
N ALA A 55 25.47 30.90 -11.93
CA ALA A 55 24.22 31.56 -11.55
C ALA A 55 23.06 31.24 -12.52
N HIS A 56 23.27 30.42 -13.54
CA HIS A 56 22.26 30.21 -14.57
C HIS A 56 21.09 29.36 -14.06
N ALA A 57 19.92 29.95 -14.00
CA ALA A 57 18.73 29.39 -13.37
C ALA A 57 18.31 28.05 -14.01
N GLU A 58 18.40 27.89 -15.33
CA GLU A 58 18.02 26.65 -16.01
C GLU A 58 18.95 25.48 -15.66
N LEU A 59 20.28 25.72 -15.58
CA LEU A 59 21.21 24.68 -15.12
C LEU A 59 20.93 24.24 -13.69
N GLN A 60 20.64 25.21 -12.81
CA GLN A 60 20.27 24.92 -11.41
C GLN A 60 18.95 24.16 -11.34
N ARG A 61 17.94 24.52 -12.15
CA ARG A 61 16.66 23.81 -12.24
C ARG A 61 16.86 22.35 -12.67
N LEU A 62 17.57 22.11 -13.77
CA LEU A 62 17.84 20.76 -14.25
C LEU A 62 18.61 19.94 -13.21
N ARG A 63 19.57 20.56 -12.50
CA ARG A 63 20.30 19.89 -11.44
C ARG A 63 19.39 19.53 -10.26
N GLY A 64 18.45 20.41 -9.89
CA GLY A 64 17.41 20.11 -8.90
C GLY A 64 16.57 18.89 -9.28
N VAL A 65 16.21 18.77 -10.57
CA VAL A 65 15.50 17.58 -11.08
C VAL A 65 16.37 16.32 -10.97
N ALA A 66 17.65 16.38 -11.35
CA ALA A 66 18.56 15.25 -11.25
C ALA A 66 18.76 14.81 -9.78
N LEU A 67 18.96 15.75 -8.87
CA LEU A 67 19.07 15.48 -7.43
C LEU A 67 17.80 14.82 -6.86
N ASN A 68 16.63 15.29 -7.29
CA ASN A 68 15.35 14.70 -6.91
C ASN A 68 15.19 13.25 -7.43
N GLN A 69 15.69 12.95 -8.63
CA GLN A 69 15.72 11.58 -9.16
C GLN A 69 16.70 10.68 -8.39
N LEU A 70 17.80 11.23 -7.89
CA LEU A 70 18.78 10.54 -7.05
C LEU A 70 18.30 10.30 -5.59
N GLY A 71 17.12 10.80 -5.21
CA GLY A 71 16.62 10.74 -3.83
C GLY A 71 17.25 11.75 -2.88
N ARG A 72 18.09 12.66 -3.38
CA ARG A 72 18.70 13.77 -2.63
C ARG A 72 17.70 14.93 -2.50
N ASN A 73 16.53 14.63 -1.91
CA ASN A 73 15.38 15.53 -1.93
C ASN A 73 15.64 16.85 -1.20
N ALA A 74 16.37 16.83 -0.07
CA ALA A 74 16.71 18.03 0.67
C ALA A 74 17.57 19.00 -0.16
N ASP A 75 18.59 18.47 -0.86
CA ASP A 75 19.45 19.26 -1.74
C ASP A 75 18.66 19.83 -2.93
N ALA A 76 17.77 19.00 -3.52
CA ALA A 76 16.89 19.42 -4.60
C ALA A 76 15.96 20.57 -4.16
N VAL A 77 15.33 20.47 -3.00
CA VAL A 77 14.46 21.51 -2.43
C VAL A 77 15.24 22.81 -2.20
N ALA A 78 16.42 22.72 -1.59
CA ALA A 78 17.25 23.92 -1.33
C ALA A 78 17.62 24.64 -2.63
N LEU A 79 18.06 23.89 -3.64
CA LEU A 79 18.45 24.44 -4.93
C LEU A 79 17.24 25.03 -5.67
N LEU A 80 16.13 24.30 -5.75
CA LEU A 80 14.94 24.73 -6.48
C LEU A 80 14.22 25.90 -5.81
N ARG A 81 14.27 26.05 -4.47
CA ARG A 81 13.81 27.26 -3.77
C ARG A 81 14.59 28.49 -4.21
N GLY A 82 15.90 28.37 -4.35
CA GLY A 82 16.75 29.46 -4.87
C GLY A 82 16.37 29.86 -6.30
N VAL A 83 16.09 28.87 -7.17
CA VAL A 83 15.66 29.12 -8.55
C VAL A 83 14.25 29.74 -8.58
N ALA A 84 13.32 29.25 -7.76
CA ALA A 84 11.97 29.80 -7.68
C ALA A 84 11.94 31.25 -7.17
N ALA A 85 12.86 31.62 -6.27
CA ALA A 85 13.02 33.00 -5.84
C ALA A 85 13.51 33.94 -6.97
N GLN A 86 14.34 33.41 -7.88
CA GLN A 86 14.82 34.15 -9.06
C GLN A 86 13.76 34.23 -10.17
N ARG A 87 12.90 33.18 -10.27
CA ARG A 87 11.87 33.03 -11.33
C ARG A 87 10.49 32.72 -10.70
N PRO A 88 9.88 33.65 -9.98
CA PRO A 88 8.65 33.38 -9.20
C PRO A 88 7.38 33.17 -10.05
N LEU A 89 7.45 33.47 -11.36
CA LEU A 89 6.35 33.28 -12.31
C LEU A 89 6.59 32.10 -13.29
N ASP A 90 7.69 31.34 -13.13
CA ASP A 90 7.97 30.17 -13.96
C ASP A 90 7.28 28.93 -13.34
N GLY A 91 6.15 28.53 -13.90
CA GLY A 91 5.34 27.40 -13.42
C GLY A 91 6.10 26.09 -13.42
N LEU A 92 7.00 25.86 -14.42
CA LEU A 92 7.81 24.64 -14.48
C LEU A 92 8.83 24.57 -13.33
N VAL A 93 9.45 25.68 -12.96
CA VAL A 93 10.37 25.74 -11.80
C VAL A 93 9.62 25.40 -10.52
N ILE A 94 8.43 25.99 -10.33
CA ILE A 94 7.59 25.77 -9.14
C ILE A 94 7.08 24.32 -9.11
N ALA A 95 6.71 23.74 -10.25
CA ALA A 95 6.33 22.33 -10.34
C ALA A 95 7.48 21.37 -9.96
N ASN A 96 8.71 21.68 -10.39
CA ASN A 96 9.88 20.89 -10.02
C ASN A 96 10.17 20.99 -8.50
N LEU A 97 9.99 22.17 -7.91
CA LEU A 97 10.07 22.34 -6.45
C LEU A 97 8.99 21.52 -5.75
N GLY A 98 7.73 21.55 -6.21
CA GLY A 98 6.65 20.73 -5.70
C GLY A 98 6.97 19.23 -5.73
N SER A 99 7.59 18.77 -6.83
CA SER A 99 8.00 17.36 -6.97
C SER A 99 9.09 16.96 -5.97
N ALA A 100 10.06 17.85 -5.69
CA ALA A 100 11.09 17.61 -4.69
C ALA A 100 10.54 17.61 -3.26
N LEU A 101 9.61 18.53 -2.95
CA LEU A 101 8.90 18.61 -1.67
C LEU A 101 8.07 17.35 -1.42
N ALA A 102 7.29 16.90 -2.42
CA ALA A 102 6.47 15.70 -2.31
C ALA A 102 7.30 14.44 -2.02
N LYS A 103 8.42 14.26 -2.71
CA LYS A 103 9.35 13.16 -2.45
C LYS A 103 10.09 13.30 -1.11
N GLY A 104 10.28 14.52 -0.64
CA GLY A 104 10.82 14.82 0.68
C GLY A 104 9.82 14.62 1.83
N GLY A 105 8.54 14.34 1.52
CA GLY A 105 7.48 14.11 2.50
C GLY A 105 6.71 15.37 2.92
N ASP A 106 7.10 16.55 2.46
CA ASP A 106 6.38 17.81 2.75
C ASP A 106 5.21 17.98 1.75
N LEU A 107 4.13 17.22 2.03
CA LEU A 107 2.96 17.20 1.15
C LEU A 107 2.19 18.53 1.14
N ASP A 108 2.21 19.31 2.24
CA ASP A 108 1.54 20.61 2.32
C ASP A 108 2.21 21.63 1.42
N ALA A 109 3.53 21.75 1.50
CA ALA A 109 4.28 22.66 0.64
C ALA A 109 4.25 22.20 -0.83
N ALA A 110 4.23 20.88 -1.08
CA ALA A 110 4.12 20.32 -2.43
C ALA A 110 2.77 20.68 -3.07
N GLU A 111 1.66 20.56 -2.34
CA GLU A 111 0.33 20.94 -2.81
C GLU A 111 0.27 22.42 -3.21
N GLN A 112 0.77 23.31 -2.33
CA GLN A 112 0.82 24.74 -2.62
C GLN A 112 1.64 25.06 -3.88
N ALA A 113 2.81 24.38 -4.03
CA ALA A 113 3.65 24.56 -5.19
C ALA A 113 2.95 24.09 -6.48
N PHE A 114 2.30 22.94 -6.47
CA PHE A 114 1.60 22.44 -7.65
C PHE A 114 0.37 23.30 -8.01
N ARG A 115 -0.42 23.76 -7.04
CA ARG A 115 -1.52 24.70 -7.27
C ARG A 115 -0.99 25.96 -7.94
N ARG A 116 0.08 26.54 -7.38
CA ARG A 116 0.69 27.74 -7.93
C ARG A 116 1.23 27.54 -9.35
N ALA A 117 1.87 26.40 -9.62
CA ALA A 117 2.34 26.05 -10.96
C ALA A 117 1.20 25.94 -11.97
N SER A 118 0.09 25.29 -11.57
CA SER A 118 -1.11 25.14 -12.41
C SER A 118 -1.84 26.47 -12.68
N GLU A 119 -1.81 27.40 -11.73
CA GLU A 119 -2.35 28.75 -11.92
C GLU A 119 -1.49 29.56 -12.91
N LEU A 120 -0.17 29.45 -12.82
CA LEU A 120 0.74 30.20 -13.68
C LEU A 120 0.76 29.67 -15.12
N GLU A 121 0.77 28.36 -15.27
CA GLU A 121 0.84 27.68 -16.56
C GLU A 121 -0.23 26.57 -16.65
N PRO A 122 -1.53 26.91 -16.83
CA PRO A 122 -2.62 25.94 -16.84
C PRO A 122 -2.52 24.85 -17.90
N GLY A 123 -1.77 25.12 -18.98
CA GLY A 123 -1.50 24.18 -20.07
C GLY A 123 -0.44 23.12 -19.73
N LEU A 124 0.25 23.20 -18.60
CA LEU A 124 1.18 22.16 -18.17
C LEU A 124 0.42 20.99 -17.54
N LEU A 125 0.61 19.81 -18.09
CA LEU A 125 -0.06 18.60 -17.59
C LEU A 125 0.50 18.12 -16.25
N ASP A 126 1.82 18.11 -16.10
CA ASP A 126 2.50 17.49 -14.94
C ASP A 126 2.14 18.13 -13.59
N PRO A 127 1.98 19.47 -13.45
CA PRO A 127 1.49 20.07 -12.20
C PRO A 127 0.12 19.54 -11.77
N TRP A 128 -0.83 19.42 -12.70
CA TRP A 128 -2.17 18.89 -12.41
C TRP A 128 -2.14 17.43 -11.95
N LEU A 129 -1.37 16.57 -12.64
CA LEU A 129 -1.21 15.17 -12.27
C LEU A 129 -0.55 15.01 -10.90
N ASN A 130 0.48 15.80 -10.62
CA ASN A 130 1.18 15.75 -9.34
C ASN A 130 0.33 16.31 -8.20
N LEU A 131 -0.44 17.39 -8.46
CA LEU A 131 -1.42 17.92 -7.52
C LEU A 131 -2.45 16.85 -7.13
N ALA A 132 -3.06 16.22 -8.15
CA ALA A 132 -4.03 15.16 -7.92
C ALA A 132 -3.45 14.02 -7.08
N ARG A 133 -2.22 13.59 -7.37
CA ARG A 133 -1.54 12.53 -6.60
C ARG A 133 -1.28 12.94 -5.16
N VAL A 134 -0.83 14.17 -4.90
CA VAL A 134 -0.62 14.69 -3.53
C VAL A 134 -1.95 14.74 -2.77
N LEU A 135 -3.02 15.21 -3.40
CA LEU A 135 -4.36 15.26 -2.81
C LEU A 135 -4.90 13.85 -2.49
N MET A 136 -4.68 12.87 -3.38
CA MET A 136 -5.01 11.47 -3.10
C MET A 136 -4.26 10.93 -1.87
N LEU A 137 -2.96 11.22 -1.74
CA LEU A 137 -2.15 10.81 -0.58
C LEU A 137 -2.63 11.45 0.73
N ARG A 138 -3.18 12.67 0.66
CA ARG A 138 -3.76 13.38 1.80
C ARG A 138 -5.20 12.95 2.12
N GLY A 139 -5.81 12.13 1.27
CA GLY A 139 -7.21 11.70 1.40
C GLY A 139 -8.24 12.70 0.90
N ASP A 140 -7.82 13.83 0.31
CA ASP A 140 -8.75 14.79 -0.33
C ASP A 140 -9.06 14.35 -1.77
N VAL A 141 -9.84 13.27 -1.84
CA VAL A 141 -10.19 12.63 -3.12
C VAL A 141 -11.05 13.54 -3.99
N ALA A 142 -11.89 14.39 -3.37
CA ALA A 142 -12.74 15.31 -4.11
C ALA A 142 -11.91 16.37 -4.87
N ALA A 143 -10.96 17.00 -4.19
CA ALA A 143 -10.03 17.93 -4.83
C ALA A 143 -9.12 17.24 -5.85
N ALA A 144 -8.71 15.97 -5.60
CA ALA A 144 -7.95 15.18 -6.55
C ALA A 144 -8.71 14.94 -7.86
N CYS A 145 -10.02 14.64 -7.81
CA CYS A 145 -10.85 14.51 -9.00
C CYS A 145 -10.86 15.80 -9.84
N VAL A 146 -11.00 16.97 -9.21
CA VAL A 146 -10.96 18.26 -9.91
C VAL A 146 -9.61 18.48 -10.61
N ALA A 147 -8.51 18.13 -9.96
CA ALA A 147 -7.19 18.24 -10.57
C ALA A 147 -7.00 17.23 -11.73
N TYR A 148 -7.56 16.01 -11.64
CA TYR A 148 -7.58 15.07 -12.76
C TYR A 148 -8.48 15.54 -13.90
N ASP A 149 -9.62 16.18 -13.63
CA ASP A 149 -10.49 16.78 -14.65
C ASP A 149 -9.69 17.81 -15.47
N ALA A 150 -8.99 18.73 -14.81
CA ALA A 150 -8.13 19.70 -15.46
C ALA A 150 -6.99 19.03 -16.26
N ALA A 151 -6.38 17.98 -15.71
CA ALA A 151 -5.34 17.22 -16.43
C ALA A 151 -5.89 16.54 -17.70
N VAL A 152 -7.13 16.04 -17.69
CA VAL A 152 -7.80 15.47 -18.87
C VAL A 152 -8.13 16.55 -19.88
N GLU A 153 -8.56 17.75 -19.46
CA GLU A 153 -8.79 18.88 -20.37
C GLU A 153 -7.50 19.32 -21.09
N VAL A 154 -6.35 19.33 -20.38
CA VAL A 154 -5.04 19.64 -20.97
C VAL A 154 -4.59 18.58 -21.97
N ALA A 155 -4.83 17.31 -21.67
CA ALA A 155 -4.36 16.19 -22.50
C ALA A 155 -5.45 15.09 -22.65
N PRO A 156 -6.53 15.33 -23.40
CA PRO A 156 -7.69 14.42 -23.49
C PRO A 156 -7.34 13.06 -24.11
N HIS A 157 -6.32 12.98 -24.95
CA HIS A 157 -5.87 11.74 -25.57
C HIS A 157 -4.89 10.94 -24.71
N ARG A 158 -4.48 11.44 -23.55
CA ARG A 158 -3.59 10.72 -22.64
C ARG A 158 -4.38 9.73 -21.79
N THR A 159 -4.56 8.53 -22.30
CA THR A 159 -5.37 7.46 -21.69
C THR A 159 -4.94 7.13 -20.25
N ALA A 160 -3.64 7.21 -19.93
CA ALA A 160 -3.15 7.02 -18.58
C ALA A 160 -3.76 8.01 -17.56
N THR A 161 -3.95 9.28 -17.95
CA THR A 161 -4.60 10.30 -17.10
C THR A 161 -6.08 9.94 -16.85
N ARG A 162 -6.78 9.49 -17.89
CA ARG A 162 -8.17 9.07 -17.81
C ARG A 162 -8.36 7.85 -16.90
N ILE A 163 -7.43 6.90 -16.91
CA ILE A 163 -7.43 5.74 -15.99
C ILE A 163 -7.24 6.21 -14.53
N LEU A 164 -6.30 7.14 -14.27
CA LEU A 164 -6.10 7.70 -12.93
C LEU A 164 -7.33 8.47 -12.43
N ARG A 165 -7.99 9.22 -13.32
CA ARG A 165 -9.26 9.89 -13.03
C ARG A 165 -10.34 8.88 -12.65
N ALA A 166 -10.50 7.80 -13.42
CA ALA A 166 -11.47 6.75 -13.12
C ALA A 166 -11.22 6.09 -11.75
N ASP A 167 -9.96 5.89 -11.37
CA ASP A 167 -9.62 5.36 -10.05
C ASP A 167 -9.94 6.34 -8.91
N ALA A 168 -9.72 7.63 -9.12
CA ALA A 168 -10.13 8.67 -8.18
C ALA A 168 -11.66 8.77 -8.05
N LEU A 169 -12.41 8.73 -9.16
CA LEU A 169 -13.87 8.67 -9.18
C LEU A 169 -14.41 7.46 -8.42
N LYS A 170 -13.81 6.28 -8.62
CA LYS A 170 -14.13 5.06 -7.87
C LYS A 170 -13.94 5.28 -6.36
N THR A 171 -12.82 5.87 -5.97
CA THR A 171 -12.51 6.14 -4.56
C THR A 171 -13.48 7.14 -3.93
N LEU A 172 -13.95 8.11 -4.72
CA LEU A 172 -14.98 9.08 -4.32
C LEU A 172 -16.41 8.48 -4.28
N GLY A 173 -16.59 7.25 -4.81
CA GLY A 173 -17.90 6.60 -4.89
C GLY A 173 -18.73 6.96 -6.13
N ARG A 174 -18.19 7.73 -7.08
CA ARG A 174 -18.82 8.09 -8.37
C ARG A 174 -18.64 6.95 -9.38
N LEU A 175 -19.24 5.78 -9.07
CA LEU A 175 -18.96 4.53 -9.76
C LEU A 175 -19.41 4.51 -11.22
N ASP A 176 -20.58 5.11 -11.53
CA ASP A 176 -21.13 5.14 -12.89
C ASP A 176 -20.24 5.96 -13.83
N GLU A 177 -19.67 7.07 -13.33
CA GLU A 177 -18.77 7.90 -14.11
C GLU A 177 -17.41 7.22 -14.32
N ALA A 178 -16.91 6.54 -13.29
CA ALA A 178 -15.70 5.74 -13.42
C ALA A 178 -15.88 4.61 -14.45
N GLU A 179 -17.03 3.93 -14.44
CA GLU A 179 -17.36 2.90 -15.41
C GLU A 179 -17.44 3.46 -16.84
N ALA A 180 -18.15 4.56 -17.03
CA ALA A 180 -18.29 5.20 -18.35
C ALA A 180 -16.92 5.62 -18.91
N GLU A 181 -16.05 6.18 -18.06
CA GLU A 181 -14.70 6.57 -18.45
C GLU A 181 -13.85 5.37 -18.90
N LEU A 182 -13.89 4.27 -18.14
CA LEU A 182 -13.13 3.06 -18.47
C LEU A 182 -13.67 2.37 -19.73
N ARG A 183 -15.00 2.32 -19.90
CA ARG A 183 -15.61 1.75 -21.11
C ARG A 183 -15.22 2.51 -22.38
N ALA A 184 -15.12 3.84 -22.31
CA ALA A 184 -14.67 4.67 -23.42
C ALA A 184 -13.19 4.46 -23.81
N LEU A 185 -12.42 3.70 -23.01
CA LEU A 185 -11.02 3.36 -23.28
C LEU A 185 -10.83 1.94 -23.84
N LEU A 186 -11.89 1.15 -23.97
CA LEU A 186 -11.78 -0.26 -24.38
C LEU A 186 -11.34 -0.45 -25.84
N ASP A 187 -11.63 0.53 -26.70
CA ASP A 187 -11.24 0.51 -28.12
C ASP A 187 -9.78 0.94 -28.34
N ASP A 188 -9.13 1.54 -27.34
CA ASP A 188 -7.70 1.85 -27.38
C ASP A 188 -6.89 0.63 -26.96
N GLU A 189 -6.16 0.04 -27.90
CA GLU A 189 -5.40 -1.19 -27.67
C GLU A 189 -4.34 -1.07 -26.53
N THR A 190 -3.83 0.12 -26.28
CA THR A 190 -2.81 0.38 -25.24
C THR A 190 -3.44 0.61 -23.87
N ALA A 191 -4.63 1.21 -23.83
CA ALA A 191 -5.39 1.49 -22.61
C ALA A 191 -6.28 0.32 -22.18
N ALA A 192 -6.77 -0.48 -23.11
CA ALA A 192 -7.72 -1.57 -22.86
C ALA A 192 -7.31 -2.50 -21.70
N PRO A 193 -6.03 -2.97 -21.55
CA PRO A 193 -5.65 -3.78 -20.42
C PRO A 193 -5.92 -3.11 -19.06
N SER A 194 -5.57 -1.83 -18.90
CA SER A 194 -5.82 -1.07 -17.67
C SER A 194 -7.30 -0.80 -17.47
N ALA A 195 -8.04 -0.50 -18.54
CA ALA A 195 -9.47 -0.25 -18.49
C ALA A 195 -10.24 -1.50 -18.04
N TRP A 196 -9.92 -2.68 -18.55
CA TRP A 196 -10.50 -3.94 -18.09
C TRP A 196 -10.19 -4.26 -16.62
N ILE A 197 -8.96 -3.99 -16.16
CA ILE A 197 -8.59 -4.12 -14.75
C ILE A 197 -9.44 -3.17 -13.90
N GLY A 198 -9.61 -1.93 -14.34
CA GLY A 198 -10.46 -0.94 -13.68
C GLY A 198 -11.91 -1.39 -13.58
N LEU A 199 -12.51 -1.86 -14.67
CA LEU A 199 -13.89 -2.39 -14.72
C LEU A 199 -14.08 -3.60 -13.80
N PHE A 200 -13.10 -4.51 -13.75
CA PHE A 200 -13.10 -5.62 -12.81
C PHE A 200 -13.08 -5.12 -11.35
N ASN A 201 -12.23 -4.16 -11.05
CA ASN A 201 -12.13 -3.58 -9.70
C ASN A 201 -13.39 -2.80 -9.30
N LEU A 202 -14.13 -2.24 -10.24
CA LEU A 202 -15.45 -1.64 -10.03
C LEU A 202 -16.56 -2.68 -9.85
N LYS A 203 -16.30 -3.97 -10.12
CA LYS A 203 -17.31 -5.04 -10.21
C LYS A 203 -18.37 -4.75 -11.30
N ALA A 204 -18.01 -4.01 -12.33
CA ALA A 204 -18.86 -3.64 -13.44
C ALA A 204 -18.98 -4.75 -14.51
N ILE A 205 -18.13 -5.79 -14.45
CA ILE A 205 -18.17 -6.93 -15.37
C ILE A 205 -19.11 -7.99 -14.81
N ARG A 206 -20.12 -8.35 -15.60
CA ARG A 206 -21.05 -9.44 -15.25
C ARG A 206 -20.49 -10.78 -15.74
N PRO A 207 -20.36 -11.78 -14.84
CA PRO A 207 -19.99 -13.13 -15.25
C PRO A 207 -20.93 -13.67 -16.33
N GLY A 208 -20.40 -14.37 -17.35
CA GLY A 208 -21.16 -14.93 -18.46
C GLY A 208 -21.73 -13.92 -19.46
N GLY A 209 -21.47 -12.62 -19.28
CA GLY A 209 -21.93 -11.56 -20.19
C GLY A 209 -20.99 -11.31 -21.37
N SER A 210 -21.36 -10.32 -22.22
CA SER A 210 -20.53 -9.89 -23.36
C SER A 210 -19.15 -9.38 -22.94
N ASP A 211 -19.07 -8.70 -21.80
CA ASP A 211 -17.82 -8.18 -21.23
C ASP A 211 -16.87 -9.31 -20.86
N ASP A 212 -17.40 -10.42 -20.32
CA ASP A 212 -16.60 -11.58 -19.97
C ASP A 212 -15.92 -12.21 -21.20
N ALA A 213 -16.67 -12.38 -22.29
CA ALA A 213 -16.12 -12.85 -23.56
C ALA A 213 -15.08 -11.88 -24.16
N ALA A 214 -15.29 -10.56 -23.99
CA ALA A 214 -14.36 -9.53 -24.45
C ALA A 214 -13.06 -9.56 -23.62
N LEU A 215 -13.16 -9.65 -22.28
CA LEU A 215 -12.00 -9.81 -21.40
C LEU A 215 -11.22 -11.09 -21.71
N ALA A 216 -11.90 -12.20 -21.95
CA ALA A 216 -11.23 -13.45 -22.35
C ALA A 216 -10.38 -13.28 -23.62
N ARG A 217 -10.86 -12.52 -24.61
CA ARG A 217 -10.09 -12.19 -25.82
C ARG A 217 -8.87 -11.32 -25.52
N VAL A 218 -9.01 -10.33 -24.63
CA VAL A 218 -7.88 -9.48 -24.21
C VAL A 218 -6.81 -10.31 -23.48
N VAL A 219 -7.20 -11.18 -22.56
CA VAL A 219 -6.29 -12.12 -21.89
C VAL A 219 -5.56 -13.01 -22.90
N ALA A 220 -6.30 -13.61 -23.85
CA ALA A 220 -5.73 -14.48 -24.88
C ALA A 220 -4.77 -13.74 -25.82
N SER A 221 -4.98 -12.44 -26.06
CA SER A 221 -4.11 -11.64 -26.93
C SER A 221 -2.71 -11.41 -26.37
N GLY A 222 -2.49 -11.61 -25.07
CA GLY A 222 -1.22 -11.37 -24.37
C GLY A 222 -0.79 -9.89 -24.34
N ARG A 223 -1.69 -8.95 -24.68
CA ARG A 223 -1.43 -7.50 -24.67
C ARG A 223 -1.21 -6.96 -23.26
N GLY A 224 -0.53 -5.83 -23.16
CA GLY A 224 -0.22 -5.15 -21.91
C GLY A 224 1.13 -5.53 -21.30
N THR A 225 1.51 -4.80 -20.26
CA THR A 225 2.72 -5.06 -19.47
C THR A 225 2.61 -6.42 -18.76
N PRO A 226 3.72 -7.02 -18.31
CA PRO A 226 3.66 -8.24 -17.50
C PRO A 226 2.70 -8.12 -16.30
N ALA A 227 2.76 -7.02 -15.56
CA ALA A 227 1.87 -6.77 -14.42
C ALA A 227 0.39 -6.69 -14.82
N GLN A 228 0.07 -6.04 -15.95
CA GLN A 228 -1.30 -6.00 -16.48
C GLN A 228 -1.81 -7.37 -16.90
N ARG A 229 -0.98 -8.17 -17.58
CA ARG A 229 -1.36 -9.54 -17.98
C ARG A 229 -1.66 -10.43 -16.77
N ILE A 230 -0.85 -10.31 -15.71
CA ILE A 230 -1.08 -11.02 -14.44
C ILE A 230 -2.41 -10.57 -13.83
N ALA A 231 -2.67 -9.28 -13.72
CA ALA A 231 -3.91 -8.73 -13.15
C ALA A 231 -5.14 -9.17 -13.95
N LEU A 232 -5.06 -9.17 -15.27
CA LEU A 232 -6.14 -9.66 -16.16
C LEU A 232 -6.36 -11.17 -15.99
N GLY A 233 -5.30 -11.96 -15.81
CA GLY A 233 -5.40 -13.39 -15.51
C GLY A 233 -6.19 -13.66 -14.22
N PHE A 234 -5.86 -12.95 -13.14
CA PHE A 234 -6.63 -13.02 -11.90
C PHE A 234 -8.08 -12.54 -12.07
N ALA A 235 -8.31 -11.47 -12.81
CA ALA A 235 -9.67 -10.99 -13.11
C ALA A 235 -10.49 -12.05 -13.83
N ARG A 236 -9.94 -12.67 -14.88
CA ARG A 236 -10.58 -13.76 -15.63
C ARG A 236 -10.89 -14.94 -14.75
N ALA A 237 -9.93 -15.38 -13.91
CA ALA A 237 -10.11 -16.50 -12.99
C ALA A 237 -11.26 -16.25 -11.99
N ASN A 238 -11.37 -15.04 -11.44
CA ASN A 238 -12.46 -14.67 -10.54
C ASN A 238 -13.84 -14.67 -11.23
N LEU A 239 -13.93 -14.27 -12.50
CA LEU A 239 -15.18 -14.33 -13.26
C LEU A 239 -15.59 -15.78 -13.53
N LEU A 240 -14.65 -16.64 -13.93
CA LEU A 240 -14.89 -18.09 -14.09
C LEU A 240 -15.36 -18.74 -12.78
N GLU A 241 -14.79 -18.36 -11.65
CA GLU A 241 -15.24 -18.83 -10.33
C GLU A 241 -16.69 -18.39 -10.05
N ALA A 242 -17.03 -17.13 -10.36
CA ALA A 242 -18.40 -16.62 -10.20
C ALA A 242 -19.41 -17.34 -11.08
N GLU A 243 -18.99 -17.89 -12.23
CA GLU A 243 -19.76 -18.75 -13.12
C GLU A 243 -19.80 -20.22 -12.68
N GLN A 244 -19.21 -20.57 -11.52
CA GLN A 244 -19.05 -21.94 -11.01
C GLN A 244 -18.23 -22.87 -11.94
N ARG A 245 -17.42 -22.30 -12.83
CA ARG A 245 -16.51 -23.02 -13.75
C ARG A 245 -15.18 -23.29 -13.05
N HIS A 246 -15.24 -24.04 -11.95
CA HIS A 246 -14.13 -24.20 -11.01
C HIS A 246 -12.85 -24.78 -11.63
N ALA A 247 -12.94 -25.73 -12.58
CA ALA A 247 -11.75 -26.29 -13.22
C ALA A 247 -11.02 -25.24 -14.08
N GLU A 248 -11.78 -24.45 -14.84
CA GLU A 248 -11.21 -23.39 -15.68
C GLU A 248 -10.71 -22.22 -14.83
N ALA A 249 -11.43 -21.88 -13.77
CA ALA A 249 -10.98 -20.87 -12.80
C ALA A 249 -9.65 -21.28 -12.14
N PHE A 250 -9.52 -22.55 -11.71
CA PHE A 250 -8.30 -23.07 -11.14
C PHE A 250 -7.13 -22.97 -12.12
N ALA A 251 -7.31 -23.38 -13.38
CA ALA A 251 -6.27 -23.27 -14.40
C ALA A 251 -5.85 -21.82 -14.63
N ALA A 252 -6.81 -20.88 -14.73
CA ALA A 252 -6.53 -19.47 -14.93
C ALA A 252 -5.80 -18.85 -13.70
N PHE A 253 -6.19 -19.22 -12.47
CA PHE A 253 -5.45 -18.83 -11.27
C PHE A 253 -4.03 -19.40 -11.27
N ALA A 254 -3.84 -20.68 -11.64
CA ALA A 254 -2.53 -21.31 -11.68
C ALA A 254 -1.59 -20.59 -12.66
N ASP A 255 -2.07 -20.27 -13.86
CA ASP A 255 -1.30 -19.53 -14.86
C ASP A 255 -0.90 -18.12 -14.37
N ALA A 256 -1.85 -17.39 -13.77
CA ALA A 256 -1.60 -16.05 -13.24
C ALA A 256 -0.60 -16.08 -12.08
N ASN A 257 -0.76 -17.02 -11.15
CA ASN A 257 0.17 -17.23 -10.04
C ASN A 257 1.58 -17.62 -10.53
N ALA A 258 1.68 -18.56 -11.45
CA ALA A 258 2.97 -18.96 -12.04
C ALA A 258 3.66 -17.80 -12.77
N ALA A 259 2.89 -16.95 -13.48
CA ALA A 259 3.43 -15.73 -14.09
C ALA A 259 3.95 -14.77 -13.04
N ARG A 260 3.18 -14.51 -11.98
CA ARG A 260 3.59 -13.61 -10.89
C ARG A 260 4.81 -14.15 -10.15
N ARG A 261 4.82 -15.45 -9.83
CA ARG A 261 5.92 -16.09 -9.09
C ARG A 261 7.27 -15.92 -9.78
N ARG A 262 7.31 -15.94 -11.11
CA ARG A 262 8.55 -15.73 -11.89
C ARG A 262 9.16 -14.33 -11.73
N GLU A 263 8.36 -13.32 -11.39
CA GLU A 263 8.83 -11.96 -11.18
C GLU A 263 9.35 -11.72 -9.76
N ILE A 264 9.04 -12.62 -8.81
CA ILE A 264 9.29 -12.45 -7.38
C ILE A 264 10.63 -13.07 -6.98
N ARG A 265 11.48 -12.29 -6.31
CA ARG A 265 12.68 -12.76 -5.61
C ARG A 265 12.37 -12.96 -4.14
N TRP A 266 11.82 -14.11 -3.79
CA TRP A 266 11.46 -14.48 -2.43
C TRP A 266 11.77 -15.98 -2.21
N SER A 267 12.06 -16.36 -0.95
CA SER A 267 12.42 -17.73 -0.57
C SER A 267 11.74 -18.11 0.74
N ALA A 268 10.93 -19.16 0.72
CA ALA A 268 10.30 -19.70 1.91
C ALA A 268 11.33 -20.12 2.95
N SER A 269 12.41 -20.82 2.53
CA SER A 269 13.46 -21.29 3.43
C SER A 269 14.20 -20.14 4.12
N ALA A 270 14.43 -19.02 3.42
CA ALA A 270 15.06 -17.85 4.03
C ALA A 270 14.16 -17.21 5.09
N VAL A 271 12.83 -17.17 4.82
CA VAL A 271 11.86 -16.65 5.80
C VAL A 271 11.75 -17.60 6.99
N SER A 272 11.66 -18.92 6.77
CA SER A 272 11.63 -19.91 7.86
C SER A 272 12.87 -19.80 8.74
N ALA A 273 14.07 -19.66 8.16
CA ALA A 273 15.31 -19.45 8.92
C ALA A 273 15.31 -18.14 9.72
N LEU A 274 14.72 -17.06 9.18
CA LEU A 274 14.53 -15.81 9.92
C LEU A 274 13.56 -16.00 11.10
N ILE A 275 12.46 -16.71 10.90
CA ILE A 275 11.52 -17.05 11.99
C ILE A 275 12.25 -17.86 13.07
N ASP A 276 13.04 -18.88 12.71
CA ASP A 276 13.84 -19.64 13.67
C ASP A 276 14.76 -18.75 14.50
N ALA A 277 15.46 -17.83 13.84
CA ALA A 277 16.35 -16.89 14.52
C ALA A 277 15.58 -15.95 15.46
N ILE A 278 14.38 -15.50 15.06
CA ILE A 278 13.52 -14.66 15.90
C ILE A 278 13.06 -15.46 17.13
N LEU A 279 12.52 -16.66 16.96
CA LEU A 279 12.02 -17.48 18.07
C LEU A 279 13.16 -17.83 19.06
N ALA A 280 14.35 -18.10 18.55
CA ALA A 280 15.53 -18.34 19.38
C ALA A 280 15.93 -17.10 20.19
N ALA A 281 15.91 -15.91 19.58
CA ALA A 281 16.24 -14.65 20.23
C ALA A 281 15.25 -14.27 21.35
N PHE A 282 14.00 -14.75 21.26
CA PHE A 282 12.95 -14.54 22.26
C PHE A 282 12.56 -15.85 22.97
N SER A 283 13.54 -16.72 23.27
CA SER A 283 13.31 -17.99 23.98
C SER A 283 12.92 -17.84 25.44
N ALA A 284 13.25 -16.70 26.07
CA ALA A 284 12.82 -16.38 27.44
C ALA A 284 11.55 -15.50 27.41
N PRO A 285 10.62 -15.71 28.39
CA PRO A 285 9.46 -14.83 28.52
C PRO A 285 9.87 -13.36 28.67
N PRO A 286 9.01 -12.41 28.28
CA PRO A 286 9.28 -11.00 28.51
C PRO A 286 9.46 -10.78 30.03
N PRO A 287 10.37 -9.87 30.45
CA PRO A 287 10.52 -9.57 31.87
C PRO A 287 9.18 -9.05 32.41
N LEU A 288 8.74 -9.60 33.55
CA LEU A 288 7.59 -9.06 34.27
C LEU A 288 8.00 -7.68 34.81
N HIS A 289 7.33 -6.65 34.36
CA HIS A 289 7.51 -5.30 34.90
C HIS A 289 6.46 -5.09 36.00
N ASP A 290 6.92 -4.70 37.18
CA ASP A 290 6.06 -4.25 38.26
C ASP A 290 5.34 -2.95 37.85
N ASP A 291 4.03 -2.90 38.06
CA ASP A 291 3.10 -1.77 38.12
C ASP A 291 2.94 -0.78 36.96
N ASP A 292 3.74 -0.81 35.90
CA ASP A 292 3.52 0.07 34.73
C ASP A 292 3.67 -0.69 33.41
N ALA A 293 2.76 -1.62 33.19
CA ALA A 293 2.69 -2.41 31.96
C ALA A 293 2.19 -1.53 30.81
N GLY A 294 3.06 -0.63 30.29
CA GLY A 294 2.75 0.23 29.15
C GLY A 294 2.10 -0.54 28.01
N GLY A 295 1.17 0.10 27.28
CA GLY A 295 0.48 -0.49 26.14
C GLY A 295 -0.82 -1.24 26.48
N GLY A 296 -1.35 -1.12 27.70
CA GLY A 296 -2.64 -1.71 28.07
C GLY A 296 -3.82 -1.19 27.23
N ASP A 297 -3.65 -0.12 26.51
CA ASP A 297 -4.56 0.49 25.56
C ASP A 297 -4.27 0.13 24.08
N LEU A 298 -3.36 -0.84 23.84
CA LEU A 298 -3.03 -1.34 22.52
C LEU A 298 -3.55 -2.76 22.31
N VAL A 299 -4.15 -2.98 21.13
CA VAL A 299 -4.60 -4.29 20.67
C VAL A 299 -3.97 -4.59 19.32
N PHE A 300 -3.15 -5.63 19.23
CA PHE A 300 -2.55 -6.07 17.99
C PHE A 300 -3.34 -7.24 17.38
N LEU A 301 -3.86 -7.04 16.18
CA LEU A 301 -4.54 -8.09 15.41
C LEU A 301 -3.51 -8.76 14.49
N VAL A 302 -3.28 -10.04 14.70
CA VAL A 302 -2.24 -10.80 13.99
C VAL A 302 -2.80 -12.08 13.38
N GLY A 303 -2.12 -12.60 12.37
CA GLY A 303 -2.48 -13.86 11.71
C GLY A 303 -2.14 -13.87 10.22
N MET A 304 -2.65 -14.87 9.52
CA MET A 304 -2.53 -14.94 8.06
C MET A 304 -3.44 -13.90 7.39
N PRO A 305 -3.07 -13.37 6.23
CA PRO A 305 -4.05 -12.66 5.38
C PRO A 305 -5.25 -13.56 5.10
N ARG A 306 -6.42 -12.96 4.96
CA ARG A 306 -7.68 -13.69 4.68
C ARG A 306 -8.21 -14.57 5.82
N SER A 307 -7.66 -14.44 7.02
CA SER A 307 -8.14 -15.12 8.23
C SER A 307 -9.36 -14.48 8.92
N GLY A 308 -9.96 -13.44 8.33
CA GLY A 308 -11.10 -12.72 8.91
C GLY A 308 -10.72 -11.52 9.78
N SER A 309 -9.46 -11.12 9.82
CA SER A 309 -8.93 -10.01 10.64
C SER A 309 -9.61 -8.66 10.39
N THR A 310 -10.03 -8.37 9.15
CA THR A 310 -10.77 -7.14 8.83
C THR A 310 -12.15 -7.14 9.51
N LEU A 311 -12.81 -8.29 9.59
CA LEU A 311 -14.06 -8.44 10.32
C LEU A 311 -13.86 -8.18 11.82
N VAL A 312 -12.80 -8.76 12.39
CA VAL A 312 -12.46 -8.58 13.81
C VAL A 312 -12.19 -7.12 14.14
N GLU A 313 -11.42 -6.43 13.29
CA GLU A 313 -11.16 -5.00 13.46
C GLU A 313 -12.43 -4.16 13.34
N GLN A 314 -13.35 -4.47 12.42
CA GLN A 314 -14.63 -3.76 12.30
C GLN A 314 -15.52 -3.99 13.52
N ILE A 315 -15.56 -5.19 14.07
CA ILE A 315 -16.28 -5.49 15.31
C ILE A 315 -15.72 -4.65 16.47
N LEU A 316 -14.39 -4.61 16.63
CA LEU A 316 -13.75 -3.81 17.68
C LEU A 316 -13.98 -2.31 17.45
N ALA A 317 -13.81 -1.82 16.23
CA ALA A 317 -13.97 -0.41 15.88
C ALA A 317 -15.42 0.09 15.96
N ALA A 318 -16.39 -0.80 16.06
CA ALA A 318 -17.79 -0.45 16.34
C ALA A 318 -18.01 -0.12 17.83
N HIS A 319 -17.08 -0.49 18.73
CA HIS A 319 -17.13 -0.09 20.13
C HIS A 319 -16.77 1.39 20.28
N PRO A 320 -17.53 2.20 21.09
CA PRO A 320 -17.28 3.63 21.24
C PRO A 320 -15.88 3.96 21.81
N ASP A 321 -15.31 3.05 22.60
CA ASP A 321 -14.00 3.23 23.23
C ASP A 321 -12.84 2.59 22.43
N VAL A 322 -13.04 2.35 21.14
CA VAL A 322 -11.99 1.79 20.26
C VAL A 322 -11.74 2.68 19.06
N VAL A 323 -10.46 2.85 18.72
CA VAL A 323 -10.00 3.47 17.49
C VAL A 323 -9.26 2.42 16.66
N GLY A 324 -9.78 2.16 15.46
CA GLY A 324 -9.13 1.23 14.54
C GLY A 324 -8.00 1.90 13.75
N GLY A 325 -6.77 1.46 13.94
CA GLY A 325 -5.57 1.99 13.26
C GLY A 325 -5.29 1.39 11.89
N GLY A 326 -5.91 0.25 11.53
CA GLY A 326 -5.63 -0.44 10.27
C GLY A 326 -4.23 -1.08 10.23
N GLU A 327 -3.64 -1.14 9.03
CA GLU A 327 -2.31 -1.72 8.80
C GLU A 327 -1.24 -0.62 8.86
N THR A 328 -0.67 -0.39 10.05
CA THR A 328 0.29 0.72 10.27
C THR A 328 1.69 0.41 9.76
N ASN A 329 2.12 -0.85 9.82
CA ASN A 329 3.48 -1.33 9.57
C ASN A 329 4.56 -0.66 10.45
N LEU A 330 4.18 0.06 11.50
CA LEU A 330 5.10 0.88 12.30
C LEU A 330 6.04 0.05 13.18
N VAL A 331 5.61 -1.10 13.69
CA VAL A 331 6.48 -2.00 14.46
C VAL A 331 7.69 -2.42 13.62
N ALA A 332 7.45 -2.86 12.38
CA ALA A 332 8.53 -3.25 11.48
C ALA A 332 9.47 -2.09 11.15
N GLN A 333 8.93 -0.87 10.98
CA GLN A 333 9.73 0.34 10.73
C GLN A 333 10.64 0.67 11.92
N VAL A 334 10.10 0.68 13.14
CA VAL A 334 10.86 0.93 14.38
C VAL A 334 12.01 -0.07 14.54
N LEU A 335 11.74 -1.37 14.33
CA LEU A 335 12.76 -2.42 14.41
C LEU A 335 13.83 -2.30 13.31
N GLN A 336 13.42 -1.88 12.11
CA GLN A 336 14.34 -1.66 10.99
C GLN A 336 15.25 -0.45 11.23
N GLU A 337 14.70 0.66 11.70
CA GLU A 337 15.47 1.88 12.03
C GLU A 337 16.45 1.62 13.15
N GLU A 338 16.04 0.86 14.18
CA GLU A 338 16.95 0.43 15.24
C GLU A 338 18.07 -0.46 14.70
N SER A 339 17.76 -1.35 13.77
CA SER A 339 18.78 -2.18 13.11
C SER A 339 19.79 -1.33 12.33
N VAL A 340 19.33 -0.28 11.65
CA VAL A 340 20.22 0.69 10.97
C VAL A 340 21.07 1.46 11.98
N ARG A 341 20.50 1.94 13.08
CA ARG A 341 21.20 2.66 14.14
C ARG A 341 22.32 1.83 14.77
N ARG A 342 22.08 0.52 14.96
CA ARG A 342 23.05 -0.41 15.53
C ARG A 342 24.07 -0.94 14.52
N GLY A 343 23.81 -0.82 13.21
CA GLY A 343 24.59 -1.50 12.18
C GLY A 343 24.44 -3.03 12.18
N VAL A 344 23.43 -3.56 12.89
CA VAL A 344 23.18 -5.00 13.08
C VAL A 344 21.70 -5.28 12.80
N ARG A 345 21.43 -6.33 12.02
CA ARG A 345 20.04 -6.69 11.63
C ARG A 345 19.27 -7.33 12.79
N PHE A 346 17.98 -7.05 12.86
CA PHE A 346 17.04 -7.81 13.67
C PHE A 346 16.97 -9.28 13.18
N PRO A 347 16.96 -10.29 14.08
CA PRO A 347 16.88 -10.22 15.54
C PRO A 347 18.25 -10.28 16.28
N GLN A 348 19.37 -10.16 15.59
CA GLN A 348 20.71 -10.41 16.15
C GLN A 348 21.05 -9.53 17.35
N TRP A 349 20.48 -8.33 17.44
CA TRP A 349 20.73 -7.37 18.54
C TRP A 349 19.77 -7.54 19.74
N VAL A 350 18.78 -8.45 19.65
CA VAL A 350 17.76 -8.61 20.71
C VAL A 350 18.34 -8.96 22.07
N GLY A 351 19.40 -9.78 22.09
CA GLY A 351 20.09 -10.18 23.33
C GLY A 351 20.83 -9.04 24.04
N ASP A 352 21.20 -7.99 23.29
CA ASP A 352 21.95 -6.85 23.81
C ASP A 352 21.03 -5.69 24.23
N ALA A 353 19.72 -5.77 23.93
CA ALA A 353 18.76 -4.71 24.22
C ALA A 353 18.20 -4.84 25.64
N ASP A 354 18.40 -3.82 26.44
CA ASP A 354 17.87 -3.73 27.81
C ASP A 354 16.41 -3.22 27.86
N ALA A 355 15.81 -3.19 29.04
CA ALA A 355 14.43 -2.75 29.24
C ALA A 355 14.21 -1.27 28.86
N ARG A 356 15.24 -0.41 29.00
CA ARG A 356 15.14 1.02 28.63
C ARG A 356 15.10 1.19 27.12
N GLU A 357 15.87 0.38 26.41
CA GLU A 357 15.91 0.41 24.95
C GLU A 357 14.56 -0.09 24.37
N TRP A 358 13.98 -1.16 24.93
CA TRP A 358 12.65 -1.61 24.53
C TRP A 358 11.58 -0.57 24.81
N ARG A 359 11.64 0.13 25.95
CA ARG A 359 10.73 1.24 26.26
C ARG A 359 10.88 2.38 25.25
N ARG A 360 12.11 2.77 24.93
CA ARG A 360 12.39 3.81 23.92
C ARG A 360 11.80 3.46 22.55
N LEU A 361 11.91 2.20 22.12
CA LEU A 361 11.30 1.72 20.87
C LEU A 361 9.77 1.78 20.95
N GLY A 362 9.21 1.45 22.11
CA GLY A 362 7.78 1.61 22.39
C GLY A 362 7.33 3.07 22.32
N ASP A 363 8.08 3.99 22.94
CA ASP A 363 7.80 5.44 22.91
C ASP A 363 7.86 6.00 21.48
N ASP A 364 8.80 5.53 20.66
CA ASP A 364 8.89 5.89 19.24
C ASP A 364 7.64 5.43 18.47
N TYR A 365 7.22 4.17 18.65
CA TYR A 365 5.97 3.67 18.06
C TYR A 365 4.77 4.51 18.52
N LEU A 366 4.63 4.78 19.83
CA LEU A 366 3.52 5.56 20.38
C LEU A 366 3.48 6.99 19.82
N SER A 367 4.63 7.62 19.64
CA SER A 367 4.73 8.96 19.05
C SER A 367 4.18 9.00 17.62
N ARG A 368 4.43 7.94 16.84
CA ARG A 368 3.98 7.83 15.43
C ARG A 368 2.48 7.58 15.32
N ILE A 369 1.89 6.81 16.23
CA ILE A 369 0.44 6.59 16.24
C ILE A 369 -0.35 7.69 16.95
N ALA A 370 0.32 8.60 17.68
CA ALA A 370 -0.34 9.67 18.46
C ALA A 370 -1.39 10.47 17.65
N PRO A 371 -1.14 10.88 16.39
CA PRO A 371 -2.16 11.59 15.58
C PRO A 371 -3.40 10.75 15.26
N MET A 372 -3.31 9.42 15.33
CA MET A 372 -4.41 8.50 15.01
C MET A 372 -5.20 8.08 16.26
N ARG A 373 -4.68 8.33 17.45
CA ARG A 373 -5.28 7.93 18.73
C ARG A 373 -6.28 8.94 19.24
N ARG A 374 -7.21 8.45 20.06
CA ARG A 374 -8.12 9.25 20.88
C ARG A 374 -7.84 8.97 22.35
N ALA A 375 -7.75 10.02 23.17
CA ALA A 375 -7.50 9.85 24.60
C ALA A 375 -8.55 8.95 25.27
N GLY A 376 -8.09 8.01 26.08
CA GLY A 376 -8.94 7.07 26.82
C GLY A 376 -9.54 5.94 25.98
N ALA A 377 -9.25 5.86 24.67
CA ALA A 377 -9.71 4.77 23.83
C ALA A 377 -8.60 3.74 23.56
N LEU A 378 -8.99 2.47 23.39
CA LEU A 378 -8.10 1.44 22.87
C LEU A 378 -7.76 1.74 21.40
N PHE A 379 -6.53 1.43 21.03
CA PHE A 379 -6.05 1.53 19.64
C PHE A 379 -5.76 0.15 19.08
N THR A 380 -6.29 -0.17 17.90
CA THR A 380 -5.97 -1.43 17.22
C THR A 380 -4.93 -1.23 16.14
N ASP A 381 -3.89 -2.07 16.12
CA ASP A 381 -2.97 -2.22 15.00
C ASP A 381 -3.22 -3.58 14.34
N LYS A 382 -3.69 -3.56 13.09
CA LYS A 382 -4.00 -4.76 12.31
C LYS A 382 -2.90 -5.06 11.28
N THR A 383 -1.66 -4.87 11.63
CA THR A 383 -0.52 -5.31 10.81
C THR A 383 -0.33 -6.82 10.99
N LEU A 384 -0.96 -7.60 10.14
CA LEU A 384 -1.06 -9.07 10.29
C LEU A 384 0.30 -9.76 10.47
N PRO A 385 1.38 -9.40 9.72
CA PRO A 385 2.70 -10.00 9.89
C PRO A 385 3.35 -9.76 11.26
N ASN A 386 2.78 -8.93 12.12
CA ASN A 386 3.28 -8.71 13.48
C ASN A 386 3.37 -10.02 14.31
N TRP A 387 2.69 -11.10 13.88
CA TRP A 387 2.88 -12.42 14.51
C TRP A 387 4.35 -12.89 14.48
N GLN A 388 5.15 -12.43 13.53
CA GLN A 388 6.57 -12.76 13.43
C GLN A 388 7.39 -12.12 14.56
N VAL A 389 6.97 -10.97 15.05
CA VAL A 389 7.74 -10.11 15.97
C VAL A 389 7.03 -9.85 17.31
N LEU A 390 6.10 -10.71 17.70
CA LEU A 390 5.35 -10.55 18.97
C LEU A 390 6.25 -10.46 20.18
N GLY A 391 7.41 -11.15 20.20
CA GLY A 391 8.39 -11.02 21.26
C GLY A 391 8.91 -9.58 21.43
N ALA A 392 9.11 -8.83 20.34
CA ALA A 392 9.47 -7.43 20.39
C ALA A 392 8.30 -6.56 20.88
N ILE A 393 7.08 -6.81 20.36
CA ILE A 393 5.88 -6.10 20.80
C ILE A 393 5.65 -6.25 22.30
N LEU A 394 5.74 -7.47 22.84
CA LEU A 394 5.53 -7.75 24.26
C LEU A 394 6.66 -7.19 25.17
N ARG A 395 7.85 -6.93 24.61
CA ARG A 395 8.93 -6.22 25.34
C ARG A 395 8.77 -4.71 25.30
N MET A 396 8.26 -4.16 24.19
CA MET A 396 7.90 -2.73 24.09
C MET A 396 6.66 -2.41 24.93
N PHE A 397 5.68 -3.31 24.92
CA PHE A 397 4.35 -3.12 25.51
C PHE A 397 3.89 -4.36 26.29
N PRO A 398 4.38 -4.56 27.52
CA PRO A 398 4.02 -5.74 28.34
C PRO A 398 2.51 -5.86 28.60
N GLY A 399 1.78 -4.74 28.62
CA GLY A 399 0.32 -4.70 28.82
C GLY A 399 -0.50 -4.85 27.52
N ALA A 400 0.15 -4.96 26.36
CA ALA A 400 -0.57 -5.07 25.09
C ALA A 400 -1.37 -6.38 24.98
N ARG A 401 -2.53 -6.28 24.34
CA ARG A 401 -3.39 -7.44 24.05
C ARG A 401 -3.23 -7.86 22.60
N ILE A 402 -3.17 -9.16 22.39
CA ILE A 402 -2.97 -9.77 21.07
C ILE A 402 -4.19 -10.58 20.71
N VAL A 403 -4.78 -10.31 19.55
CA VAL A 403 -5.85 -11.13 18.98
C VAL A 403 -5.31 -11.87 17.78
N HIS A 404 -5.15 -13.18 17.90
CA HIS A 404 -4.75 -14.07 16.84
C HIS A 404 -5.96 -14.52 16.03
N CYS A 405 -6.14 -13.97 14.84
CA CYS A 405 -7.21 -14.34 13.91
C CYS A 405 -6.88 -15.69 13.25
N VAL A 406 -7.70 -16.67 13.52
CA VAL A 406 -7.56 -18.05 13.02
C VAL A 406 -8.77 -18.40 12.15
N ARG A 407 -8.53 -19.06 11.03
CA ARG A 407 -9.53 -19.61 10.11
C ARG A 407 -9.06 -20.94 9.57
N ASP A 408 -9.97 -21.76 9.05
CA ASP A 408 -9.62 -23.02 8.38
C ASP A 408 -8.39 -22.82 7.45
N PRO A 409 -7.36 -23.66 7.58
CA PRO A 409 -6.10 -23.51 6.83
C PRO A 409 -6.31 -23.56 5.32
N LEU A 410 -7.16 -24.47 4.82
CA LEU A 410 -7.40 -24.59 3.38
C LEU A 410 -8.14 -23.37 2.83
N GLU A 411 -9.18 -22.89 3.54
CA GLU A 411 -9.94 -21.70 3.16
C GLU A 411 -9.03 -20.45 3.17
N THR A 412 -8.17 -20.32 4.18
CA THR A 412 -7.21 -19.21 4.30
C THR A 412 -6.21 -19.22 3.16
N CYS A 413 -5.52 -20.35 2.95
CA CYS A 413 -4.48 -20.47 1.93
C CYS A 413 -5.08 -20.35 0.51
N TRP A 414 -6.21 -21.00 0.25
CA TRP A 414 -6.90 -20.86 -1.03
C TRP A 414 -7.31 -19.40 -1.29
N SER A 415 -7.86 -18.72 -0.29
CA SER A 415 -8.23 -17.31 -0.40
C SER A 415 -7.02 -16.39 -0.63
N CYS A 416 -5.84 -16.71 -0.09
CA CYS A 416 -4.60 -16.02 -0.38
C CYS A 416 -4.17 -16.26 -1.84
N TRP A 417 -4.16 -17.50 -2.29
CA TRP A 417 -3.69 -17.88 -3.63
C TRP A 417 -4.54 -17.29 -4.76
N LYS A 418 -5.84 -17.09 -4.53
CA LYS A 418 -6.75 -16.44 -5.48
C LYS A 418 -6.57 -14.92 -5.57
N HIS A 419 -5.74 -14.33 -4.73
CA HIS A 419 -5.63 -12.88 -4.64
C HIS A 419 -4.30 -12.37 -5.19
N ASN A 420 -4.37 -11.38 -6.09
CA ASN A 420 -3.18 -10.67 -6.55
C ASN A 420 -2.82 -9.57 -5.53
N PHE A 421 -1.88 -9.85 -4.63
CA PHE A 421 -1.42 -8.89 -3.61
C PHE A 421 -0.45 -7.83 -4.14
N GLY A 422 -0.14 -7.83 -5.43
CA GLY A 422 0.83 -6.90 -6.00
C GLY A 422 2.24 -7.12 -5.45
N GLU A 423 2.83 -6.12 -4.81
CA GLU A 423 4.19 -6.18 -4.25
C GLU A 423 4.25 -6.62 -2.78
N ALA A 424 3.12 -7.13 -2.25
CA ALA A 424 3.03 -7.68 -0.90
C ALA A 424 2.75 -9.19 -0.94
N GLN A 425 2.89 -9.85 0.21
CA GLN A 425 2.51 -11.26 0.42
C GLN A 425 3.11 -12.23 -0.62
N PHE A 426 4.41 -12.15 -0.86
CA PHE A 426 5.14 -12.90 -1.90
C PHE A 426 5.01 -14.43 -1.78
N PHE A 427 4.71 -14.95 -0.62
CA PHE A 427 4.47 -16.37 -0.35
C PHE A 427 3.17 -16.90 -0.99
N ALA A 428 2.27 -16.02 -1.42
CA ALA A 428 0.90 -16.41 -1.78
C ALA A 428 0.77 -17.05 -3.18
N TYR A 429 1.82 -17.05 -3.99
CA TYR A 429 1.77 -17.39 -5.41
C TYR A 429 2.22 -18.83 -5.75
N ASP A 430 2.62 -19.60 -4.75
CA ASP A 430 2.98 -21.02 -4.88
C ASP A 430 2.44 -21.79 -3.68
N PHE A 431 1.89 -22.98 -3.89
CA PHE A 431 1.26 -23.78 -2.84
C PHE A 431 2.24 -24.24 -1.77
N ALA A 432 3.45 -24.67 -2.17
CA ALA A 432 4.45 -25.14 -1.21
C ALA A 432 4.98 -23.98 -0.35
N GLU A 433 5.23 -22.82 -0.96
CA GLU A 433 5.67 -21.61 -0.26
C GLU A 433 4.58 -21.09 0.68
N LEU A 434 3.34 -21.08 0.22
CA LEU A 434 2.17 -20.67 1.02
C LEU A 434 1.95 -21.60 2.23
N ALA A 435 2.03 -22.89 2.02
CA ALA A 435 1.92 -23.88 3.11
C ALA A 435 3.09 -23.75 4.11
N ALA A 436 4.32 -23.56 3.63
CA ALA A 436 5.48 -23.33 4.48
C ALA A 436 5.29 -22.06 5.36
N PHE A 437 4.86 -20.96 4.77
CA PHE A 437 4.59 -19.71 5.51
C PHE A 437 3.45 -19.87 6.52
N HIS A 438 2.41 -20.62 6.16
CA HIS A 438 1.33 -20.96 7.08
C HIS A 438 1.83 -21.78 8.28
N ARG A 439 2.65 -22.82 8.05
CA ARG A 439 3.27 -23.60 9.15
C ARG A 439 4.15 -22.74 10.03
N ASP A 440 4.94 -21.83 9.45
CA ASP A 440 5.74 -20.87 10.20
C ASP A 440 4.87 -19.99 11.11
N SER A 441 3.72 -19.55 10.61
CA SER A 441 2.80 -18.75 11.43
C SER A 441 2.24 -19.55 12.60
N LEU A 442 1.89 -20.83 12.39
CA LEU A 442 1.36 -21.70 13.45
C LEU A 442 2.41 -21.97 14.53
N ARG A 443 3.64 -22.34 14.16
CA ARG A 443 4.71 -22.64 15.12
C ARG A 443 5.16 -21.38 15.88
N ALA A 444 5.20 -20.22 15.22
CA ALA A 444 5.49 -18.96 15.89
C ALA A 444 4.39 -18.60 16.90
N MET A 445 3.13 -18.71 16.51
CA MET A 445 2.01 -18.44 17.43
C MET A 445 1.93 -19.45 18.58
N ALA A 446 2.31 -20.71 18.37
CA ALA A 446 2.44 -21.69 19.45
C ALA A 446 3.52 -21.28 20.45
N HIS A 447 4.70 -20.84 19.96
CA HIS A 447 5.77 -20.31 20.81
C HIS A 447 5.29 -19.10 21.63
N TRP A 448 4.69 -18.09 20.99
CA TRP A 448 4.24 -16.88 21.69
C TRP A 448 3.17 -17.15 22.74
N ARG A 449 2.25 -18.07 22.47
CA ARG A 449 1.25 -18.50 23.49
C ARG A 449 1.90 -19.14 24.71
N THR A 450 3.00 -19.86 24.54
CA THR A 450 3.75 -20.41 25.67
C THR A 450 4.43 -19.31 26.48
N GLN A 451 4.93 -18.27 25.81
CA GLN A 451 5.63 -17.15 26.46
C GLN A 451 4.67 -16.17 27.16
N ALA A 452 3.52 -15.90 26.60
CA ALA A 452 2.56 -14.89 27.08
C ALA A 452 1.10 -15.37 26.94
N PRO A 453 0.69 -16.43 27.67
CA PRO A 453 -0.63 -17.04 27.47
C PRO A 453 -1.79 -16.09 27.80
N ALA A 454 -1.62 -15.19 28.78
CA ALA A 454 -2.66 -14.24 29.18
C ALA A 454 -2.86 -13.09 28.19
N SER A 455 -1.82 -12.75 27.42
CA SER A 455 -1.86 -11.63 26.46
C SER A 455 -2.46 -12.02 25.12
N ILE A 456 -2.60 -13.32 24.80
CA ILE A 456 -2.95 -13.79 23.46
C ILE A 456 -4.30 -14.53 23.47
N HIS A 457 -5.27 -13.97 22.77
CA HIS A 457 -6.57 -14.58 22.51
C HIS A 457 -6.62 -15.12 21.08
N ALA A 458 -6.96 -16.40 20.91
CA ALA A 458 -7.20 -16.99 19.59
C ALA A 458 -8.67 -16.85 19.23
N LEU A 459 -8.97 -16.06 18.21
CA LEU A 459 -10.32 -15.90 17.67
C LEU A 459 -10.48 -16.76 16.42
N VAL A 460 -11.24 -17.83 16.55
CA VAL A 460 -11.54 -18.74 15.43
C VAL A 460 -12.71 -18.19 14.63
N HIS A 461 -12.50 -17.95 13.35
CA HIS A 461 -13.47 -17.33 12.45
C HIS A 461 -14.79 -18.10 12.37
N GLU A 462 -14.72 -19.42 12.23
CA GLU A 462 -15.88 -20.31 12.14
C GLU A 462 -16.71 -20.26 13.43
N ALA A 463 -16.06 -20.31 14.59
CA ALA A 463 -16.73 -20.22 15.88
C ALA A 463 -17.41 -18.85 16.08
N LEU A 464 -16.79 -17.76 15.59
CA LEU A 464 -17.40 -16.44 15.60
C LEU A 464 -18.66 -16.40 14.71
N LEU A 465 -18.67 -17.08 13.56
CA LEU A 465 -19.83 -17.14 12.68
C LEU A 465 -20.96 -18.02 13.26
N ASP A 466 -20.61 -19.08 13.98
CA ASP A 466 -21.57 -20.00 14.59
C ASP A 466 -22.25 -19.39 15.83
N ALA A 467 -21.51 -18.68 16.66
CA ALA A 467 -21.98 -18.04 17.87
C ALA A 467 -21.51 -16.58 17.99
N PRO A 468 -22.04 -15.65 17.16
CA PRO A 468 -21.51 -14.30 17.04
C PRO A 468 -21.45 -13.52 18.36
N GLU A 469 -22.54 -13.55 19.15
CA GLU A 469 -22.58 -12.80 20.41
C GLU A 469 -21.57 -13.35 21.41
N ALA A 470 -21.46 -14.67 21.55
CA ALA A 470 -20.50 -15.29 22.46
C ALA A 470 -19.07 -14.98 22.06
N GLY A 471 -18.74 -15.04 20.74
CA GLY A 471 -17.43 -14.68 20.19
C GLY A 471 -17.08 -13.22 20.41
N VAL A 472 -18.03 -12.30 20.18
CA VAL A 472 -17.84 -10.86 20.41
C VAL A 472 -17.65 -10.56 21.89
N ARG A 473 -18.43 -11.17 22.79
CA ARG A 473 -18.26 -11.01 24.24
C ARG A 473 -16.89 -11.47 24.72
N ALA A 474 -16.41 -12.62 24.25
CA ALA A 474 -15.09 -13.14 24.59
C ALA A 474 -13.97 -12.22 24.05
N LEU A 475 -14.11 -11.71 22.83
CA LEU A 475 -13.16 -10.75 22.23
C LEU A 475 -13.09 -9.46 23.06
N LEU A 476 -14.23 -8.85 23.38
CA LEU A 476 -14.30 -7.61 24.16
C LEU A 476 -13.77 -7.83 25.59
N ALA A 477 -14.10 -8.94 26.25
CA ALA A 477 -13.57 -9.28 27.56
C ALA A 477 -12.04 -9.41 27.55
N HIS A 478 -11.45 -10.06 26.53
CA HIS A 478 -9.99 -10.10 26.36
C HIS A 478 -9.40 -8.69 26.17
N CYS A 479 -10.09 -7.82 25.45
CA CYS A 479 -9.70 -6.42 25.27
C CYS A 479 -9.96 -5.54 26.50
N GLY A 480 -10.53 -6.08 27.60
CA GLY A 480 -10.88 -5.32 28.79
C GLY A 480 -12.02 -4.34 28.57
N LEU A 481 -12.89 -4.60 27.58
CA LEU A 481 -14.03 -3.77 27.22
C LEU A 481 -15.34 -4.39 27.73
N ALA A 482 -16.27 -3.53 28.12
CA ALA A 482 -17.64 -3.95 28.35
C ALA A 482 -18.31 -4.37 27.02
N PHE A 483 -19.33 -5.20 27.08
CA PHE A 483 -20.09 -5.55 25.89
C PHE A 483 -20.93 -4.37 25.39
N ASP A 484 -20.74 -4.02 24.11
CA ASP A 484 -21.59 -3.05 23.41
C ASP A 484 -22.31 -3.73 22.23
N PRO A 485 -23.66 -3.62 22.13
CA PRO A 485 -24.42 -4.19 21.02
C PRO A 485 -24.05 -3.64 19.62
N ALA A 486 -23.43 -2.47 19.53
CA ALA A 486 -22.94 -1.91 18.27
C ALA A 486 -21.92 -2.84 17.61
N CYS A 487 -21.14 -3.60 18.41
CA CYS A 487 -20.17 -4.57 17.90
C CYS A 487 -20.83 -5.73 17.10
N LEU A 488 -22.10 -6.03 17.34
CA LEU A 488 -22.86 -6.99 16.52
C LEU A 488 -23.45 -6.36 15.24
N ARG A 489 -23.53 -5.03 15.20
CA ARG A 489 -23.97 -4.24 14.04
C ARG A 489 -22.81 -3.51 13.35
N PHE A 490 -21.60 -4.04 13.43
CA PHE A 490 -20.37 -3.45 12.88
C PHE A 490 -20.48 -3.02 11.41
N HIS A 491 -21.37 -3.64 10.63
CA HIS A 491 -21.61 -3.33 9.21
C HIS A 491 -22.37 -2.01 8.98
N GLU A 492 -22.96 -1.43 10.03
CA GLU A 492 -23.62 -0.11 10.01
C GLU A 492 -22.62 1.04 10.25
N VAL A 493 -21.40 0.73 10.67
CA VAL A 493 -20.38 1.75 10.96
C VAL A 493 -19.74 2.25 9.67
N GLU A 494 -19.90 3.55 9.37
CA GLU A 494 -19.25 4.23 8.26
C GLU A 494 -17.76 4.45 8.58
N ARG A 495 -16.89 3.65 7.99
CA ARG A 495 -15.45 3.75 8.12
C ARG A 495 -14.76 3.44 6.79
N ASN A 496 -13.66 4.15 6.50
CA ASN A 496 -12.80 3.81 5.37
C ASN A 496 -12.00 2.52 5.68
N VAL A 497 -12.28 1.45 4.94
CA VAL A 497 -11.60 0.16 5.07
C VAL A 497 -10.74 -0.08 3.83
N HIS A 498 -9.42 -0.01 4.00
CA HIS A 498 -8.45 -0.19 2.91
C HIS A 498 -7.89 -1.62 2.86
N THR A 499 -8.75 -2.63 2.69
CA THR A 499 -8.32 -4.02 2.57
C THR A 499 -9.06 -4.76 1.45
N ALA A 500 -8.48 -5.87 1.00
CA ALA A 500 -9.13 -6.77 0.02
C ALA A 500 -10.50 -7.29 0.47
N SER A 501 -10.80 -7.23 1.76
CA SER A 501 -12.07 -7.68 2.37
C SER A 501 -13.07 -6.55 2.64
N ALA A 502 -12.78 -5.31 2.25
CA ALA A 502 -13.61 -4.13 2.57
C ALA A 502 -15.10 -4.28 2.20
N ALA A 503 -15.39 -4.89 1.06
CA ALA A 503 -16.78 -5.10 0.62
C ALA A 503 -17.53 -6.15 1.44
N GLN A 504 -16.81 -7.08 2.08
CA GLN A 504 -17.41 -8.17 2.87
C GLN A 504 -17.86 -7.67 4.24
N VAL A 505 -17.10 -6.78 4.87
CA VAL A 505 -17.40 -6.27 6.23
C VAL A 505 -18.50 -5.20 6.28
N ARG A 506 -19.00 -4.78 5.12
CA ARG A 506 -20.18 -3.89 4.98
C ARG A 506 -21.50 -4.64 4.91
N ARG A 507 -21.50 -5.94 5.18
CA ARG A 507 -22.68 -6.80 5.20
C ARG A 507 -22.76 -7.54 6.54
N PRO A 508 -23.95 -7.92 6.98
CA PRO A 508 -24.11 -8.79 8.15
C PRO A 508 -23.28 -10.06 8.04
N LEU A 509 -22.97 -10.68 9.16
CA LEU A 509 -22.26 -11.96 9.21
C LEU A 509 -22.96 -13.03 8.36
N ARG A 510 -22.20 -13.74 7.54
CA ARG A 510 -22.70 -14.83 6.70
C ARG A 510 -21.97 -16.11 7.04
N ARG A 511 -22.71 -17.21 7.15
CA ARG A 511 -22.19 -18.55 7.43
C ARG A 511 -21.65 -19.27 6.20
N ASP A 512 -22.06 -18.87 4.98
CA ASP A 512 -21.73 -19.49 3.71
C ASP A 512 -20.44 -18.90 3.09
N THR A 513 -19.37 -18.85 3.86
CA THR A 513 -18.09 -18.27 3.41
C THR A 513 -17.08 -19.31 2.91
N ALA A 514 -17.39 -20.61 2.99
CA ALA A 514 -16.55 -21.67 2.48
C ALA A 514 -16.65 -21.76 0.96
N VAL A 515 -15.52 -21.57 0.26
CA VAL A 515 -15.45 -21.55 -1.22
C VAL A 515 -14.73 -22.78 -1.75
N THR A 516 -13.95 -23.48 -0.91
CA THR A 516 -13.10 -24.61 -1.34
C THR A 516 -13.90 -25.85 -1.75
N ALA A 517 -15.15 -25.99 -1.28
CA ALA A 517 -16.01 -27.14 -1.60
C ALA A 517 -16.24 -27.31 -3.10
N GLY A 518 -16.39 -26.20 -3.85
CA GLY A 518 -16.60 -26.25 -5.30
C GLY A 518 -15.39 -26.75 -6.11
N TYR A 519 -14.21 -26.71 -5.54
CA TYR A 519 -12.97 -27.11 -6.22
C TYR A 519 -12.62 -28.59 -6.03
N GLY A 520 -13.19 -29.29 -5.03
CA GLY A 520 -13.03 -30.73 -4.83
C GLY A 520 -11.55 -31.19 -4.81
N ALA A 521 -11.24 -32.18 -5.65
CA ALA A 521 -9.91 -32.77 -5.77
C ALA A 521 -8.85 -31.82 -6.37
N LEU A 522 -9.22 -30.72 -7.01
CA LEU A 522 -8.27 -29.71 -7.51
C LEU A 522 -7.41 -29.11 -6.40
N LEU A 523 -7.91 -29.11 -5.16
CA LEU A 523 -7.20 -28.60 -3.99
C LEU A 523 -6.45 -29.70 -3.20
N ASP A 524 -6.44 -30.95 -3.64
CA ASP A 524 -5.72 -32.03 -2.94
C ASP A 524 -4.21 -31.76 -2.81
N PRO A 525 -3.51 -31.17 -3.79
CA PRO A 525 -2.10 -30.80 -3.61
C PRO A 525 -1.90 -29.82 -2.44
N LEU A 526 -2.77 -28.81 -2.30
CA LEU A 526 -2.70 -27.87 -1.18
C LEU A 526 -3.08 -28.54 0.15
N ARG A 527 -4.13 -29.38 0.16
CA ARG A 527 -4.52 -30.15 1.36
C ARG A 527 -3.40 -31.03 1.90
N LEU A 528 -2.66 -31.70 1.02
CA LEU A 528 -1.52 -32.54 1.42
C LEU A 528 -0.42 -31.68 2.06
N LEU A 529 -0.05 -30.56 1.44
CA LEU A 529 0.97 -29.65 1.96
C LEU A 529 0.59 -28.98 3.31
N LEU A 530 -0.69 -28.88 3.63
CA LEU A 530 -1.17 -28.31 4.88
C LEU A 530 -1.31 -29.34 6.02
N ARG A 531 -1.17 -30.64 5.74
CA ARG A 531 -1.19 -31.71 6.75
C ARG A 531 0.16 -31.93 7.41
N ASP A 532 1.24 -31.66 6.67
CA ASP A 532 2.64 -31.79 7.09
C ASP A 532 3.09 -30.54 7.88
#